data_471a08affb87a51d5d6c1cca593d42f0
#
_entry.id   471a08affb87a51d5d6c1cca593d42f0
#
_cell.length_a   1.000
_cell.length_b   1.000
_cell.length_c   1.000
_cell.angle_alpha   90.00
_cell.angle_beta   90.00
_cell.angle_gamma   90.00
#
_symmetry.space_group_name_H-M   'P 1'
#
loop_
_entity.id
_entity.type
_entity.pdbx_description
1 polymer ?
#
loop_
_entity_poly.entity_id
_entity_poly.type
_entity_poly.pdbx_seq_one_letter_code
_entity_poly.pdbx_strand_id
1 'polypeptide(L)'
;VSEEILENCIKAVKIGEKLGCDQVECFSSLTDSINVTVKKGEIKIAKKVIDEGFGIRCVVNNSIGFSYVTNPNEIENCLKKAYKQAKSATPDSEFKSLPSKTKYQHVYGIFDENIVNLSVEEAVKIIGEVLKEDFLLDKRIKSINITFSLGKHVIAIANSLGIEGFDEGTFLHFDSSIVVEENGKFNSSEDFYESRTIKNFQPTIITKNAYEYAIKGLNKIKIQSSKLPVILDPIASFFIIGMSLKLALNADTVQRKRSFLSNQIGNKIANEKFTVIDDGILEGGLRTFKFDAEGSPSSRNIIIENGILKNYFYDSYTANKEGKLSTGNAVRGEGGIWSFRDLPRIDSRNLIIKEGSKSYEDLISEIKRGIYLKTTYDYPNVVTGEFSGMINEGFLIEDGEIKYSLLQAGIGLNLKETFQKIIEISKEAKWFAGASLPYVLIEQANIAGE
;
A
#
# COMPACT_ATOMS: atom_id res chain seq x y z
N VAL A 1 -20.22 -4.72 -18.79
CA VAL A 1 -19.17 -5.51 -18.10
C VAL A 1 -19.40 -5.49 -16.59
N SER A 2 -19.41 -4.33 -15.91
CA SER A 2 -19.53 -4.24 -14.45
C SER A 2 -20.86 -4.81 -13.92
N GLU A 3 -21.97 -4.53 -14.59
CA GLU A 3 -23.29 -5.11 -14.26
C GLU A 3 -23.33 -6.62 -14.48
N GLU A 4 -22.77 -7.12 -15.57
CA GLU A 4 -22.69 -8.55 -15.89
C GLU A 4 -21.87 -9.33 -14.84
N ILE A 5 -20.76 -8.74 -14.38
CA ILE A 5 -19.94 -9.33 -13.31
C ILE A 5 -20.76 -9.43 -12.01
N LEU A 6 -21.51 -8.39 -11.66
CA LEU A 6 -22.39 -8.42 -10.48
C LEU A 6 -23.51 -9.46 -10.63
N GLU A 7 -24.13 -9.57 -11.80
CA GLU A 7 -25.16 -10.60 -12.08
C GLU A 7 -24.61 -12.02 -11.87
N ASN A 8 -23.37 -12.29 -12.31
CA ASN A 8 -22.71 -13.57 -12.06
C ASN A 8 -22.47 -13.81 -10.54
N CYS A 9 -22.09 -12.78 -9.78
CA CYS A 9 -21.99 -12.89 -8.33
C CYS A 9 -23.34 -13.20 -7.68
N ILE A 10 -24.42 -12.52 -8.09
CA ILE A 10 -25.78 -12.77 -7.59
C ILE A 10 -26.25 -14.20 -7.93
N LYS A 11 -25.95 -14.65 -9.17
CA LYS A 11 -26.24 -16.04 -9.57
C LYS A 11 -25.48 -17.06 -8.72
N ALA A 12 -24.21 -16.80 -8.42
CA ALA A 12 -23.39 -17.65 -7.55
C ALA A 12 -24.02 -17.78 -6.16
N VAL A 13 -24.47 -16.67 -5.58
CA VAL A 13 -25.16 -16.65 -4.28
C VAL A 13 -26.41 -17.55 -4.30
N LYS A 14 -27.29 -17.38 -5.30
CA LYS A 14 -28.51 -18.19 -5.44
C LYS A 14 -28.22 -19.69 -5.60
N ILE A 15 -27.14 -20.06 -6.27
CA ILE A 15 -26.72 -21.46 -6.39
C ILE A 15 -26.21 -21.99 -5.05
N GLY A 16 -25.42 -21.20 -4.31
CA GLY A 16 -24.90 -21.60 -3.00
C GLY A 16 -25.99 -21.81 -1.94
N GLU A 17 -27.01 -20.95 -1.93
CA GLU A 17 -28.18 -21.12 -1.09
C GLU A 17 -28.94 -22.44 -1.40
N LYS A 18 -29.15 -22.74 -2.70
CA LYS A 18 -29.79 -24.02 -3.12
C LYS A 18 -28.91 -25.24 -2.79
N LEU A 19 -27.58 -25.09 -2.73
CA LEU A 19 -26.66 -26.15 -2.37
C LEU A 19 -26.67 -26.44 -0.86
N GLY A 20 -27.22 -25.54 -0.05
CA GLY A 20 -27.34 -25.68 1.41
C GLY A 20 -26.22 -24.99 2.18
N CYS A 21 -25.61 -23.96 1.65
CA CYS A 21 -24.76 -23.07 2.45
C CYS A 21 -25.65 -22.28 3.44
N ASP A 22 -25.22 -22.15 4.70
CA ASP A 22 -25.87 -21.27 5.67
C ASP A 22 -25.70 -19.79 5.24
N GLN A 23 -24.54 -19.44 4.73
CA GLN A 23 -24.25 -18.16 4.12
C GLN A 23 -23.28 -18.37 2.95
N VAL A 24 -23.38 -17.50 1.95
CA VAL A 24 -22.49 -17.52 0.78
C VAL A 24 -22.17 -16.10 0.32
N GLU A 25 -20.96 -15.91 -0.13
CA GLU A 25 -20.46 -14.67 -0.72
C GLU A 25 -19.74 -15.00 -2.02
N CYS A 26 -19.98 -14.19 -3.04
CA CYS A 26 -19.19 -14.16 -4.27
C CYS A 26 -18.56 -12.78 -4.43
N PHE A 27 -17.25 -12.75 -4.49
CA PHE A 27 -16.46 -11.56 -4.83
C PHE A 27 -15.83 -11.74 -6.19
N SER A 28 -15.93 -10.74 -7.04
CA SER A 28 -15.28 -10.73 -8.35
C SER A 28 -14.37 -9.54 -8.48
N SER A 29 -13.28 -9.72 -9.20
CA SER A 29 -12.44 -8.62 -9.68
C SER A 29 -12.05 -8.82 -11.13
N LEU A 30 -12.03 -7.71 -11.89
CA LEU A 30 -11.51 -7.62 -13.24
C LEU A 30 -10.46 -6.51 -13.27
N THR A 31 -9.27 -6.83 -13.74
CA THR A 31 -8.22 -5.85 -14.03
C THR A 31 -7.93 -5.87 -15.53
N ASP A 32 -8.11 -4.72 -16.19
CA ASP A 32 -7.76 -4.50 -17.59
C ASP A 32 -6.61 -3.49 -17.62
N SER A 33 -5.40 -3.92 -17.94
CA SER A 33 -4.17 -3.13 -17.78
C SER A 33 -3.25 -3.19 -18.98
N ILE A 34 -2.52 -2.10 -19.18
CA ILE A 34 -1.37 -2.00 -20.08
C ILE A 34 -0.11 -2.01 -19.22
N ASN A 35 0.86 -2.81 -19.62
CA ASN A 35 2.13 -2.95 -18.92
C ASN A 35 3.28 -2.74 -19.91
N VAL A 36 4.16 -1.77 -19.63
CA VAL A 36 5.40 -1.53 -20.36
C VAL A 36 6.57 -1.71 -19.42
N THR A 37 7.54 -2.55 -19.81
CA THR A 37 8.74 -2.81 -19.01
C THR A 37 9.99 -2.51 -19.81
N VAL A 38 10.82 -1.63 -19.26
CA VAL A 38 12.17 -1.32 -19.75
C VAL A 38 13.18 -2.09 -18.90
N LYS A 39 14.13 -2.73 -19.55
CA LYS A 39 15.32 -3.31 -18.89
C LYS A 39 16.57 -2.91 -19.65
N LYS A 40 17.56 -2.39 -18.91
CA LYS A 40 18.82 -1.90 -19.46
C LYS A 40 18.64 -0.87 -20.59
N GLY A 41 17.68 0.05 -20.40
CA GLY A 41 17.40 1.13 -21.35
C GLY A 41 16.61 0.74 -22.60
N GLU A 42 16.12 -0.51 -22.70
CA GLU A 42 15.34 -0.98 -23.85
C GLU A 42 13.95 -1.49 -23.42
N ILE A 43 12.93 -1.13 -24.18
CA ILE A 43 11.57 -1.66 -23.96
C ILE A 43 11.60 -3.16 -24.30
N LYS A 44 11.36 -4.00 -23.30
CA LYS A 44 11.34 -5.47 -23.46
C LYS A 44 9.95 -6.06 -23.51
N ILE A 45 9.00 -5.43 -22.85
CA ILE A 45 7.61 -5.89 -22.79
C ILE A 45 6.71 -4.68 -22.99
N ALA A 46 5.73 -4.81 -23.86
CA ALA A 46 4.58 -3.92 -23.98
C ALA A 46 3.37 -4.80 -24.29
N LYS A 47 2.41 -4.86 -23.36
CA LYS A 47 1.26 -5.76 -23.51
C LYS A 47 0.04 -5.23 -22.77
N LYS A 48 -1.14 -5.59 -23.29
CA LYS A 48 -2.41 -5.51 -22.58
C LYS A 48 -2.68 -6.83 -21.86
N VAL A 49 -3.15 -6.76 -20.62
CA VAL A 49 -3.48 -7.92 -19.78
C VAL A 49 -4.87 -7.73 -19.20
N ILE A 50 -5.71 -8.75 -19.34
CA ILE A 50 -7.02 -8.82 -18.67
C ILE A 50 -6.95 -10.00 -17.71
N ASP A 51 -7.23 -9.75 -16.44
CA ASP A 51 -7.34 -10.77 -15.38
C ASP A 51 -8.71 -10.63 -14.71
N GLU A 52 -9.56 -11.65 -14.82
CA GLU A 52 -10.94 -11.68 -14.32
C GLU A 52 -11.22 -13.01 -13.64
N GLY A 53 -12.07 -12.96 -12.61
CA GLY A 53 -12.56 -14.17 -11.98
C GLY A 53 -13.43 -13.92 -10.75
N PHE A 54 -13.83 -15.02 -10.13
CA PHE A 54 -14.81 -15.08 -9.05
C PHE A 54 -14.25 -15.90 -7.89
N GLY A 55 -14.14 -15.29 -6.71
CA GLY A 55 -13.81 -15.95 -5.46
C GLY A 55 -15.09 -16.21 -4.65
N ILE A 56 -15.30 -17.44 -4.23
CA ILE A 56 -16.54 -17.86 -3.57
C ILE A 56 -16.23 -18.35 -2.18
N ARG A 57 -16.89 -17.77 -1.18
CA ARG A 57 -16.81 -18.15 0.23
C ARG A 57 -18.14 -18.75 0.65
N CYS A 58 -18.14 -20.03 1.04
CA CYS A 58 -19.29 -20.72 1.61
C CYS A 58 -19.12 -20.87 3.13
N VAL A 59 -20.19 -20.67 3.88
CA VAL A 59 -20.28 -20.95 5.32
C VAL A 59 -21.24 -22.10 5.54
N VAL A 60 -20.81 -23.11 6.30
CA VAL A 60 -21.64 -24.26 6.72
C VAL A 60 -21.30 -24.59 8.16
N ASN A 61 -22.27 -24.53 9.08
CA ASN A 61 -22.07 -24.78 10.51
C ASN A 61 -20.87 -23.97 11.09
N ASN A 62 -20.81 -22.67 10.81
CA ASN A 62 -19.70 -21.77 11.19
C ASN A 62 -18.33 -22.15 10.64
N SER A 63 -18.24 -23.05 9.68
CA SER A 63 -17.01 -23.37 8.97
C SER A 63 -16.99 -22.68 7.63
N ILE A 64 -15.81 -22.21 7.22
CA ILE A 64 -15.60 -21.48 5.97
C ILE A 64 -14.87 -22.37 4.96
N GLY A 65 -15.42 -22.45 3.75
CA GLY A 65 -14.73 -22.99 2.58
C GLY A 65 -14.60 -21.92 1.51
N PHE A 66 -13.50 -21.96 0.78
CA PHE A 66 -13.19 -20.99 -0.26
C PHE A 66 -12.69 -21.68 -1.53
N SER A 67 -13.13 -21.19 -2.67
CA SER A 67 -12.62 -21.60 -3.98
C SER A 67 -12.76 -20.44 -4.96
N TYR A 68 -11.97 -20.45 -6.02
CA TYR A 68 -12.06 -19.42 -7.06
C TYR A 68 -12.03 -20.02 -8.47
N VAL A 69 -12.47 -19.23 -9.44
CA VAL A 69 -12.56 -19.61 -10.84
C VAL A 69 -12.43 -18.37 -11.74
N THR A 70 -11.86 -18.54 -12.94
CA THR A 70 -11.73 -17.48 -13.94
C THR A 70 -12.85 -17.55 -15.01
N ASN A 71 -13.50 -18.70 -15.17
CA ASN A 71 -14.57 -18.91 -16.15
C ASN A 71 -15.93 -18.87 -15.43
N PRO A 72 -16.83 -17.93 -15.75
CA PRO A 72 -18.15 -17.84 -15.09
C PRO A 72 -19.01 -19.10 -15.30
N ASN A 73 -18.81 -19.88 -16.35
CA ASN A 73 -19.51 -21.14 -16.57
C ASN A 73 -19.13 -22.24 -15.55
N GLU A 74 -17.99 -22.09 -14.85
CA GLU A 74 -17.50 -23.02 -13.84
C GLU A 74 -17.88 -22.62 -12.41
N ILE A 75 -18.69 -21.56 -12.22
CA ILE A 75 -19.10 -21.05 -10.90
C ILE A 75 -19.78 -22.14 -10.07
N GLU A 76 -20.65 -22.96 -10.67
CA GLU A 76 -21.33 -24.04 -9.93
C GLU A 76 -20.33 -25.11 -9.42
N ASN A 77 -19.35 -25.48 -10.22
CA ASN A 77 -18.32 -26.43 -9.80
C ASN A 77 -17.40 -25.82 -8.72
N CYS A 78 -17.09 -24.53 -8.83
CA CYS A 78 -16.34 -23.77 -7.83
C CYS A 78 -17.09 -23.76 -6.48
N LEU A 79 -18.38 -23.48 -6.49
CA LEU A 79 -19.28 -23.53 -5.33
C LEU A 79 -19.29 -24.90 -4.66
N LYS A 80 -19.43 -25.98 -5.44
CA LYS A 80 -19.41 -27.35 -4.91
C LYS A 80 -18.10 -27.66 -4.19
N LYS A 81 -16.96 -27.12 -4.66
CA LYS A 81 -15.64 -27.26 -4.00
C LYS A 81 -15.61 -26.49 -2.69
N ALA A 82 -16.00 -25.20 -2.69
CA ALA A 82 -16.05 -24.37 -1.49
C ALA A 82 -17.01 -24.95 -0.42
N TYR A 83 -18.19 -25.43 -0.83
CA TYR A 83 -19.14 -26.08 0.05
C TYR A 83 -18.56 -27.34 0.71
N LYS A 84 -17.90 -28.18 -0.09
CA LYS A 84 -17.24 -29.40 0.41
C LYS A 84 -16.15 -29.09 1.44
N GLN A 85 -15.35 -28.06 1.19
CA GLN A 85 -14.34 -27.59 2.14
C GLN A 85 -14.98 -27.09 3.44
N ALA A 86 -16.01 -26.22 3.35
CA ALA A 86 -16.74 -25.74 4.53
C ALA A 86 -17.29 -26.88 5.36
N LYS A 87 -17.90 -27.89 4.70
CA LYS A 87 -18.47 -29.04 5.37
C LYS A 87 -17.48 -29.94 6.09
N SER A 88 -16.21 -29.94 5.64
CA SER A 88 -15.12 -30.74 6.19
C SER A 88 -14.20 -29.97 7.15
N ALA A 89 -14.32 -28.66 7.20
CA ALA A 89 -13.52 -27.81 8.07
C ALA A 89 -14.04 -27.82 9.52
N THR A 90 -13.17 -27.51 10.46
CA THR A 90 -13.56 -27.36 11.87
C THR A 90 -14.38 -26.08 12.04
N PRO A 91 -15.55 -26.14 12.71
CA PRO A 91 -16.33 -24.95 13.01
C PRO A 91 -15.55 -23.91 13.81
N ASP A 92 -15.65 -22.65 13.39
CA ASP A 92 -15.10 -21.52 14.11
C ASP A 92 -16.15 -20.91 15.04
N SER A 93 -16.01 -21.13 16.33
CA SER A 93 -16.95 -20.62 17.34
C SER A 93 -16.96 -19.09 17.45
N GLU A 94 -15.93 -18.41 16.96
CA GLU A 94 -15.84 -16.96 16.96
C GLU A 94 -16.47 -16.33 15.71
N PHE A 95 -16.69 -17.11 14.64
CA PHE A 95 -17.40 -16.64 13.45
C PHE A 95 -18.87 -16.37 13.80
N LYS A 96 -19.35 -15.17 13.48
CA LYS A 96 -20.75 -14.79 13.72
C LYS A 96 -21.55 -14.75 12.44
N SER A 97 -21.13 -13.94 11.47
CA SER A 97 -21.84 -13.72 10.22
C SER A 97 -20.96 -12.99 9.20
N LEU A 98 -21.28 -13.15 7.92
CA LEU A 98 -20.88 -12.23 6.87
C LEU A 98 -21.57 -10.86 7.08
N PRO A 99 -21.07 -9.77 6.46
CA PRO A 99 -21.73 -8.47 6.50
C PRO A 99 -23.14 -8.53 5.90
N SER A 100 -24.05 -7.73 6.47
CA SER A 100 -25.43 -7.62 5.99
C SER A 100 -25.61 -6.40 5.11
N LYS A 101 -26.73 -6.36 4.38
CA LYS A 101 -27.12 -5.27 3.49
C LYS A 101 -26.96 -3.90 4.13
N THR A 102 -26.34 -2.99 3.40
CA THR A 102 -26.07 -1.61 3.82
C THR A 102 -26.18 -0.65 2.65
N LYS A 103 -26.12 0.65 2.95
CA LYS A 103 -26.07 1.71 1.93
C LYS A 103 -24.62 2.16 1.74
N TYR A 104 -24.23 2.36 0.49
CA TYR A 104 -22.93 2.91 0.13
C TYR A 104 -23.06 4.40 -0.18
N GLN A 105 -22.09 5.17 0.26
CA GLN A 105 -21.95 6.55 -0.19
C GLN A 105 -21.21 6.60 -1.54
N HIS A 106 -21.44 7.66 -2.29
CA HIS A 106 -20.70 7.90 -3.52
C HIS A 106 -19.26 8.31 -3.21
N VAL A 107 -18.32 7.84 -4.02
CA VAL A 107 -16.90 8.21 -3.98
C VAL A 107 -16.53 8.89 -5.29
N TYR A 108 -15.57 9.82 -5.26
CA TYR A 108 -15.24 10.69 -6.39
C TYR A 108 -13.76 10.57 -6.76
N GLY A 109 -13.44 10.96 -8.01
CA GLY A 109 -12.05 11.09 -8.47
C GLY A 109 -11.30 9.77 -8.67
N ILE A 110 -11.99 8.64 -8.67
CA ILE A 110 -11.37 7.31 -8.75
C ILE A 110 -11.29 6.75 -10.18
N PHE A 111 -11.85 7.45 -11.18
CA PHE A 111 -11.91 6.98 -12.56
C PHE A 111 -11.45 8.08 -13.53
N ASP A 112 -10.57 7.74 -14.45
CA ASP A 112 -10.04 8.60 -15.50
C ASP A 112 -10.20 7.93 -16.87
N GLU A 113 -11.07 8.49 -17.72
CA GLU A 113 -11.30 7.98 -19.07
C GLU A 113 -10.05 8.03 -19.95
N ASN A 114 -9.12 8.96 -19.69
CA ASN A 114 -7.87 9.04 -20.45
C ASN A 114 -6.98 7.82 -20.22
N ILE A 115 -6.99 7.24 -19.02
CA ILE A 115 -6.27 5.99 -18.73
C ILE A 115 -6.92 4.82 -19.48
N VAL A 116 -8.25 4.72 -19.44
CA VAL A 116 -8.98 3.59 -20.07
C VAL A 116 -8.87 3.58 -21.59
N ASN A 117 -8.82 4.77 -22.20
CA ASN A 117 -8.75 4.94 -23.65
C ASN A 117 -7.32 4.90 -24.21
N LEU A 118 -6.30 4.85 -23.35
CA LEU A 118 -4.90 4.83 -23.79
C LEU A 118 -4.56 3.47 -24.43
N SER A 119 -3.89 3.52 -25.57
CA SER A 119 -3.43 2.33 -26.27
C SER A 119 -2.04 1.87 -25.81
N VAL A 120 -1.67 0.63 -26.14
CA VAL A 120 -0.32 0.11 -25.87
C VAL A 120 0.74 0.95 -26.60
N GLU A 121 0.46 1.38 -27.81
CA GLU A 121 1.34 2.21 -28.65
C GLU A 121 1.59 3.58 -28.01
N GLU A 122 0.56 4.20 -27.45
CA GLU A 122 0.70 5.47 -26.72
C GLU A 122 1.48 5.31 -25.43
N ALA A 123 1.27 4.23 -24.66
CA ALA A 123 2.07 3.92 -23.48
C ALA A 123 3.56 3.72 -23.84
N VAL A 124 3.84 3.00 -24.95
CA VAL A 124 5.20 2.84 -25.47
C VAL A 124 5.82 4.18 -25.88
N LYS A 125 5.03 5.08 -26.51
CA LYS A 125 5.49 6.41 -26.88
C LYS A 125 5.88 7.25 -25.67
N ILE A 126 5.04 7.25 -24.62
CA ILE A 126 5.35 7.96 -23.35
C ILE A 126 6.71 7.50 -22.79
N ILE A 127 6.93 6.19 -22.72
CA ILE A 127 8.21 5.65 -22.21
C ILE A 127 9.36 5.93 -23.20
N GLY A 128 9.10 5.87 -24.49
CA GLY A 128 10.08 6.21 -25.54
C GLY A 128 10.57 7.65 -25.44
N GLU A 129 9.71 8.60 -25.06
CA GLU A 129 10.13 10.00 -24.84
C GLU A 129 11.02 10.12 -23.60
N VAL A 130 10.71 9.42 -22.50
CA VAL A 130 11.58 9.38 -21.30
C VAL A 130 12.98 8.87 -21.66
N LEU A 131 13.07 7.82 -22.48
CA LEU A 131 14.35 7.21 -22.85
C LEU A 131 15.23 8.07 -23.78
N LYS A 132 14.69 9.16 -24.33
CA LYS A 132 15.44 10.11 -25.17
C LYS A 132 16.04 11.29 -24.39
N GLU A 133 15.78 11.39 -23.10
CA GLU A 133 16.25 12.52 -22.29
C GLU A 133 17.78 12.59 -22.21
N ASP A 134 18.35 13.78 -22.37
CA ASP A 134 19.79 14.00 -22.47
C ASP A 134 20.57 13.53 -21.23
N PHE A 135 19.99 13.64 -20.02
CA PHE A 135 20.65 13.17 -18.80
C PHE A 135 20.88 11.65 -18.79
N LEU A 136 20.12 10.90 -19.59
CA LEU A 136 20.32 9.45 -19.74
C LEU A 136 21.48 9.07 -20.67
N LEU A 137 22.11 10.04 -21.32
CA LEU A 137 23.34 9.84 -22.08
C LEU A 137 24.60 9.83 -21.21
N ASP A 138 24.48 10.04 -19.91
CA ASP A 138 25.60 10.00 -18.96
C ASP A 138 26.27 8.61 -18.98
N LYS A 139 27.58 8.58 -19.33
CA LYS A 139 28.39 7.36 -19.47
C LYS A 139 28.50 6.55 -18.17
N ARG A 140 28.20 7.16 -17.03
CA ARG A 140 28.15 6.47 -15.72
C ARG A 140 26.96 5.56 -15.58
N ILE A 141 25.89 5.75 -16.36
CA ILE A 141 24.69 4.91 -16.32
C ILE A 141 25.03 3.53 -16.89
N LYS A 142 24.75 2.49 -16.11
CA LYS A 142 24.93 1.07 -16.50
C LYS A 142 23.60 0.37 -16.76
N SER A 143 22.54 0.81 -16.13
CA SER A 143 21.21 0.26 -16.35
C SER A 143 20.13 1.29 -16.04
N ILE A 144 19.10 1.30 -16.87
CA ILE A 144 17.84 2.00 -16.66
C ILE A 144 16.74 0.94 -16.71
N ASN A 145 15.96 0.83 -15.64
CA ASN A 145 14.80 -0.05 -15.62
C ASN A 145 13.56 0.77 -15.30
N ILE A 146 12.49 0.54 -16.04
CA ILE A 146 11.20 1.22 -15.86
C ILE A 146 10.10 0.17 -15.85
N THR A 147 9.18 0.29 -14.90
CA THR A 147 7.88 -0.39 -14.90
C THR A 147 6.80 0.67 -15.04
N PHE A 148 5.99 0.55 -16.07
CA PHE A 148 4.84 1.43 -16.30
C PHE A 148 3.60 0.56 -16.46
N SER A 149 2.67 0.67 -15.53
CA SER A 149 1.42 -0.09 -15.51
C SER A 149 0.25 0.85 -15.29
N LEU A 150 -0.77 0.77 -16.13
CA LEU A 150 -1.98 1.58 -16.01
C LEU A 150 -3.18 0.79 -16.52
N GLY A 151 -4.36 1.16 -16.02
CA GLY A 151 -5.59 0.50 -16.46
C GLY A 151 -6.75 0.76 -15.53
N LYS A 152 -7.77 -0.10 -15.63
CA LYS A 152 -8.92 -0.07 -14.74
C LYS A 152 -9.04 -1.35 -13.91
N HIS A 153 -9.62 -1.20 -12.76
CA HIS A 153 -9.97 -2.27 -11.85
C HIS A 153 -11.45 -2.19 -11.52
N VAL A 154 -12.18 -3.27 -11.79
CA VAL A 154 -13.61 -3.43 -11.47
C VAL A 154 -13.72 -4.46 -10.34
N ILE A 155 -14.52 -4.17 -9.35
CA ILE A 155 -14.86 -5.10 -8.26
C ILE A 155 -16.37 -5.27 -8.18
N ALA A 156 -16.83 -6.47 -7.89
CA ALA A 156 -18.22 -6.75 -7.59
C ALA A 156 -18.35 -7.75 -6.45
N ILE A 157 -19.41 -7.61 -5.67
CA ILE A 157 -19.68 -8.49 -4.55
C ILE A 157 -21.19 -8.71 -4.41
N ALA A 158 -21.55 -9.95 -4.10
CA ALA A 158 -22.89 -10.30 -3.64
C ALA A 158 -22.80 -11.34 -2.52
N ASN A 159 -23.73 -11.27 -1.55
CA ASN A 159 -23.83 -12.30 -0.52
C ASN A 159 -25.29 -12.63 -0.16
N SER A 160 -25.50 -13.75 0.52
CA SER A 160 -26.83 -14.23 0.93
C SER A 160 -27.51 -13.36 2.00
N LEU A 161 -26.82 -12.37 2.56
CA LEU A 161 -27.37 -11.41 3.53
C LEU A 161 -27.77 -10.07 2.86
N GLY A 162 -27.89 -10.08 1.52
CA GLY A 162 -28.43 -8.98 0.73
C GLY A 162 -27.43 -7.89 0.35
N ILE A 163 -26.14 -8.13 0.50
CA ILE A 163 -25.12 -7.29 -0.15
C ILE A 163 -25.16 -7.55 -1.63
N GLU A 164 -25.24 -6.47 -2.41
CA GLU A 164 -25.09 -6.42 -3.85
C GLU A 164 -24.42 -5.08 -4.19
N GLY A 165 -23.26 -5.13 -4.82
CA GLY A 165 -22.54 -3.92 -5.19
C GLY A 165 -21.45 -4.17 -6.20
N PHE A 166 -21.17 -3.14 -7.00
CA PHE A 166 -19.97 -3.05 -7.82
C PHE A 166 -19.38 -1.64 -7.75
N ASP A 167 -18.10 -1.56 -8.02
CA ASP A 167 -17.39 -0.30 -8.16
C ASP A 167 -16.25 -0.45 -9.16
N GLU A 168 -15.79 0.66 -9.74
CA GLU A 168 -14.67 0.65 -10.66
C GLU A 168 -13.79 1.87 -10.47
N GLY A 169 -12.51 1.71 -10.75
CA GLY A 169 -11.54 2.80 -10.67
C GLY A 169 -10.36 2.54 -11.57
N THR A 170 -9.65 3.59 -11.91
CA THR A 170 -8.42 3.51 -12.69
C THR A 170 -7.19 3.51 -11.78
N PHE A 171 -6.07 3.11 -12.32
CA PHE A 171 -4.78 3.18 -11.65
C PHE A 171 -3.67 3.46 -12.66
N LEU A 172 -2.63 4.10 -12.18
CA LEU A 172 -1.37 4.31 -12.85
C LEU A 172 -0.25 4.09 -11.84
N HIS A 173 0.69 3.24 -12.19
CA HIS A 173 1.92 3.00 -11.44
C HIS A 173 3.11 3.17 -12.37
N PHE A 174 4.08 3.95 -11.95
CA PHE A 174 5.34 4.15 -12.64
C PHE A 174 6.48 4.04 -11.64
N ASP A 175 7.45 3.23 -11.97
CA ASP A 175 8.70 3.05 -11.23
C ASP A 175 9.87 3.21 -12.20
N SER A 176 10.90 3.94 -11.78
CA SER A 176 12.14 4.09 -12.52
C SER A 176 13.33 3.90 -11.61
N SER A 177 14.19 2.96 -11.95
CA SER A 177 15.44 2.70 -11.24
C SER A 177 16.66 2.85 -12.16
N ILE A 178 17.71 3.51 -11.65
CA ILE A 178 18.93 3.79 -12.39
C ILE A 178 20.12 3.26 -11.60
N VAL A 179 20.96 2.48 -12.28
CA VAL A 179 22.25 2.00 -11.75
C VAL A 179 23.36 2.78 -12.43
N VAL A 180 24.26 3.33 -11.62
CA VAL A 180 25.43 4.08 -12.08
C VAL A 180 26.73 3.45 -11.59
N GLU A 181 27.82 3.70 -12.32
CA GLU A 181 29.16 3.27 -11.96
C GLU A 181 30.18 4.34 -12.33
N GLU A 182 31.08 4.63 -11.41
CA GLU A 182 32.25 5.50 -11.64
C GLU A 182 33.44 4.95 -10.87
N ASN A 183 34.56 4.72 -11.59
CA ASN A 183 35.81 4.21 -11.01
C ASN A 183 35.65 2.93 -10.15
N GLY A 184 34.82 1.99 -10.62
CA GLY A 184 34.54 0.73 -9.93
C GLY A 184 33.57 0.84 -8.75
N LYS A 185 33.04 2.03 -8.47
CA LYS A 185 32.01 2.25 -7.43
C LYS A 185 30.63 2.25 -8.07
N PHE A 186 29.77 1.41 -7.55
CA PHE A 186 28.38 1.30 -8.00
C PHE A 186 27.42 1.97 -7.02
N ASN A 187 26.38 2.56 -7.56
CA ASN A 187 25.20 2.98 -6.80
C ASN A 187 23.94 2.84 -7.64
N SER A 188 22.81 2.73 -6.96
CA SER A 188 21.49 2.73 -7.60
C SER A 188 20.53 3.56 -6.78
N SER A 189 19.59 4.16 -7.46
CA SER A 189 18.44 4.82 -6.83
C SER A 189 17.19 4.61 -7.66
N GLU A 190 16.04 4.75 -7.01
CA GLU A 190 14.74 4.65 -7.64
C GLU A 190 13.82 5.79 -7.19
N ASP A 191 12.87 6.12 -8.04
CA ASP A 191 11.72 6.96 -7.70
C ASP A 191 10.48 6.42 -8.41
N PHE A 192 9.29 6.76 -7.90
CA PHE A 192 8.03 6.17 -8.35
C PHE A 192 6.89 7.19 -8.29
N TYR A 193 5.80 6.82 -8.94
CA TYR A 193 4.56 7.59 -8.95
C TYR A 193 3.36 6.66 -9.02
N GLU A 194 2.36 6.93 -8.21
CA GLU A 194 1.07 6.24 -8.21
C GLU A 194 -0.07 7.25 -8.25
N SER A 195 -1.08 6.98 -9.07
CA SER A 195 -2.24 7.87 -9.21
C SER A 195 -3.47 7.12 -9.72
N ARG A 196 -4.65 7.72 -9.52
CA ARG A 196 -5.89 7.36 -10.21
C ARG A 196 -6.03 8.04 -11.57
N THR A 197 -5.23 9.07 -11.85
CA THR A 197 -5.35 9.89 -13.06
C THR A 197 -4.00 10.09 -13.74
N ILE A 198 -4.02 10.33 -15.06
CA ILE A 198 -2.80 10.61 -15.83
C ILE A 198 -2.46 12.11 -15.87
N LYS A 199 -3.36 12.98 -15.39
CA LYS A 199 -3.27 14.44 -15.56
C LYS A 199 -1.95 15.08 -15.10
N ASN A 200 -1.40 14.62 -13.97
CA ASN A 200 -0.18 15.19 -13.37
C ASN A 200 1.02 14.23 -13.50
N PHE A 201 0.92 13.25 -14.36
CA PHE A 201 1.98 12.27 -14.55
C PHE A 201 3.14 12.86 -15.35
N GLN A 202 4.32 12.92 -14.74
CA GLN A 202 5.55 13.49 -15.32
C GLN A 202 6.70 12.48 -15.20
N PRO A 203 6.73 11.43 -16.03
CA PRO A 203 7.68 10.32 -15.89
C PRO A 203 9.14 10.74 -16.04
N THR A 204 9.44 11.78 -16.82
CA THR A 204 10.79 12.34 -16.96
C THR A 204 11.32 12.88 -15.64
N ILE A 205 10.49 13.59 -14.85
CA ILE A 205 10.91 14.13 -13.53
C ILE A 205 11.20 12.99 -12.56
N ILE A 206 10.36 11.96 -12.52
CA ILE A 206 10.55 10.79 -11.67
C ILE A 206 11.86 10.08 -12.03
N THR A 207 12.11 9.85 -13.32
CA THR A 207 13.34 9.21 -13.81
C THR A 207 14.57 10.07 -13.51
N LYS A 208 14.46 11.40 -13.64
CA LYS A 208 15.52 12.35 -13.31
C LYS A 208 15.86 12.34 -11.82
N ASN A 209 14.87 12.28 -10.94
CA ASN A 209 15.09 12.14 -9.50
C ASN A 209 15.89 10.87 -9.18
N ALA A 210 15.50 9.72 -9.76
CA ALA A 210 16.24 8.48 -9.61
C ALA A 210 17.71 8.62 -10.07
N TYR A 211 17.93 9.28 -11.22
CA TYR A 211 19.29 9.55 -11.74
C TYR A 211 20.10 10.43 -10.79
N GLU A 212 19.56 11.57 -10.35
CA GLU A 212 20.27 12.52 -9.48
C GLU A 212 20.71 11.88 -8.16
N TYR A 213 19.83 11.10 -7.52
CA TYR A 213 20.17 10.36 -6.31
C TYR A 213 21.15 9.21 -6.57
N ALA A 214 21.03 8.52 -7.70
CA ALA A 214 22.02 7.50 -8.08
C ALA A 214 23.43 8.10 -8.21
N ILE A 215 23.57 9.26 -8.88
CA ILE A 215 24.84 9.99 -9.00
C ILE A 215 25.36 10.47 -7.64
N LYS A 216 24.48 11.10 -6.85
CA LYS A 216 24.83 11.60 -5.51
C LYS A 216 25.33 10.47 -4.60
N GLY A 217 24.78 9.27 -4.77
CA GLY A 217 25.16 8.08 -4.03
C GLY A 217 26.51 7.47 -4.38
N LEU A 218 27.22 7.93 -5.42
CA LEU A 218 28.59 7.48 -5.74
C LEU A 218 29.63 7.97 -4.74
N ASN A 219 29.38 9.12 -4.10
CA ASN A 219 30.27 9.71 -3.10
C ASN A 219 30.00 9.13 -1.71
N LYS A 220 30.52 7.92 -1.44
CA LYS A 220 30.27 7.15 -0.22
C LYS A 220 31.33 7.36 0.85
N ILE A 221 30.88 7.52 2.09
CA ILE A 221 31.72 7.58 3.27
C ILE A 221 31.28 6.53 4.31
N LYS A 222 32.23 6.09 5.14
CA LYS A 222 31.93 5.36 6.37
C LYS A 222 31.54 6.33 7.47
N ILE A 223 30.65 5.93 8.35
CA ILE A 223 30.23 6.70 9.51
C ILE A 223 30.54 5.91 10.78
N GLN A 224 30.95 6.57 11.83
CA GLN A 224 31.10 5.94 13.15
C GLN A 224 29.72 5.72 13.79
N SER A 225 29.59 4.62 14.53
CA SER A 225 28.40 4.32 15.30
C SER A 225 28.06 5.46 16.26
N SER A 226 26.84 5.96 16.19
CA SER A 226 26.39 7.16 16.90
C SER A 226 24.87 7.24 17.00
N LYS A 227 24.38 8.15 17.87
CA LYS A 227 22.97 8.54 17.87
C LYS A 227 22.82 9.88 17.17
N LEU A 228 22.00 9.92 16.13
CA LEU A 228 21.81 11.10 15.31
C LEU A 228 20.32 11.35 15.04
N PRO A 229 19.92 12.62 14.82
CA PRO A 229 18.61 12.92 14.25
C PRO A 229 18.53 12.34 12.84
N VAL A 230 17.34 11.89 12.47
CA VAL A 230 17.09 11.29 11.16
C VAL A 230 15.85 11.90 10.52
N ILE A 231 15.99 12.35 9.28
CA ILE A 231 14.85 12.63 8.41
C ILE A 231 14.56 11.36 7.62
N LEU A 232 13.35 10.83 7.78
CA LEU A 232 12.82 9.76 6.96
C LEU A 232 12.23 10.34 5.68
N ASP A 233 12.73 9.93 4.52
CA ASP A 233 12.06 10.13 3.23
C ASP A 233 10.71 9.42 3.21
N PRO A 234 9.72 9.83 2.39
CA PRO A 234 8.45 9.12 2.27
C PRO A 234 8.55 7.60 2.08
N ILE A 235 9.54 7.10 1.34
CA ILE A 235 9.77 5.65 1.20
C ILE A 235 10.22 5.04 2.53
N ALA A 236 11.21 5.63 3.20
CA ALA A 236 11.68 5.17 4.50
C ALA A 236 10.55 5.27 5.55
N SER A 237 9.75 6.34 5.50
CA SER A 237 8.56 6.52 6.35
C SER A 237 7.54 5.40 6.13
N PHE A 238 7.36 4.92 4.88
CA PHE A 238 6.48 3.78 4.61
C PHE A 238 6.98 2.51 5.30
N PHE A 239 8.24 2.13 5.11
CA PHE A 239 8.76 0.88 5.67
C PHE A 239 8.85 0.93 7.20
N ILE A 240 9.24 2.05 7.79
CA ILE A 240 9.41 2.18 9.25
C ILE A 240 8.08 2.49 9.94
N ILE A 241 7.35 3.52 9.50
CA ILE A 241 6.13 3.99 10.17
C ILE A 241 4.89 3.34 9.55
N GLY A 242 4.72 3.45 8.24
CA GLY A 242 3.54 2.96 7.52
C GLY A 242 3.29 1.47 7.73
N MET A 243 4.29 0.64 7.48
CA MET A 243 4.20 -0.82 7.68
C MET A 243 3.99 -1.19 9.15
N SER A 244 4.64 -0.45 10.08
CA SER A 244 4.40 -0.66 11.51
C SER A 244 2.95 -0.43 11.89
N LEU A 245 2.37 0.68 11.43
CA LEU A 245 0.98 1.02 11.70
C LEU A 245 0.03 0.02 11.05
N LYS A 246 0.24 -0.35 9.78
CA LYS A 246 -0.59 -1.33 9.09
C LYS A 246 -0.67 -2.67 9.82
N LEU A 247 0.45 -3.15 10.35
CA LEU A 247 0.54 -4.42 11.05
C LEU A 247 0.11 -4.33 12.52
N ALA A 248 0.53 -3.28 13.23
CA ALA A 248 0.25 -3.14 14.66
C ALA A 248 -1.18 -2.71 14.98
N LEU A 249 -1.86 -2.04 14.03
CA LEU A 249 -3.26 -1.60 14.16
C LEU A 249 -4.26 -2.61 13.62
N ASN A 250 -3.81 -3.71 13.02
CA ASN A 250 -4.66 -4.80 12.56
C ASN A 250 -5.34 -5.47 13.78
N ALA A 251 -6.67 -5.46 13.81
CA ALA A 251 -7.45 -5.95 14.95
C ALA A 251 -7.19 -7.43 15.28
N ASP A 252 -6.94 -8.29 14.28
CA ASP A 252 -6.58 -9.70 14.54
C ASP A 252 -5.24 -9.80 15.28
N THR A 253 -4.24 -9.01 14.89
CA THR A 253 -2.94 -8.93 15.56
C THR A 253 -3.09 -8.42 17.00
N VAL A 254 -3.94 -7.39 17.20
CA VAL A 254 -4.24 -6.81 18.52
C VAL A 254 -4.97 -7.81 19.42
N GLN A 255 -6.02 -8.45 18.94
CA GLN A 255 -6.83 -9.44 19.67
C GLN A 255 -6.00 -10.64 20.10
N ARG A 256 -5.03 -11.05 19.28
CA ARG A 256 -4.05 -12.10 19.62
C ARG A 256 -2.92 -11.62 20.54
N LYS A 257 -2.93 -10.35 20.98
CA LYS A 257 -1.87 -9.73 21.82
C LYS A 257 -0.48 -9.78 21.15
N ARG A 258 -0.43 -9.68 19.83
CA ARG A 258 0.78 -9.71 19.00
C ARG A 258 1.14 -8.32 18.44
N SER A 259 0.63 -7.25 19.06
CA SER A 259 0.92 -5.87 18.69
C SER A 259 1.45 -5.09 19.88
N PHE A 260 2.49 -4.29 19.63
CA PHE A 260 2.98 -3.34 20.63
C PHE A 260 1.96 -2.22 20.95
N LEU A 261 0.91 -2.08 20.12
CA LEU A 261 -0.21 -1.16 20.32
C LEU A 261 -1.44 -1.82 20.97
N SER A 262 -1.35 -3.10 21.40
CA SER A 262 -2.48 -3.76 22.08
C SER A 262 -2.85 -3.02 23.37
N ASN A 263 -4.16 -2.81 23.58
CA ASN A 263 -4.73 -2.11 24.73
C ASN A 263 -4.29 -0.64 24.87
N GLN A 264 -3.93 0.03 23.77
CA GLN A 264 -3.47 1.42 23.79
C GLN A 264 -4.55 2.44 23.34
N ILE A 265 -5.77 2.02 23.03
CA ILE A 265 -6.86 2.96 22.70
C ILE A 265 -7.06 3.94 23.87
N GLY A 266 -7.11 5.23 23.54
CA GLY A 266 -7.24 6.34 24.49
C GLY A 266 -5.91 6.83 25.08
N ASN A 267 -4.82 6.10 24.91
CA ASN A 267 -3.51 6.47 25.42
C ASN A 267 -2.73 7.34 24.42
N LYS A 268 -1.87 8.22 24.93
CA LYS A 268 -0.91 8.99 24.14
C LYS A 268 0.26 8.08 23.76
N ILE A 269 0.31 7.68 22.49
CA ILE A 269 1.33 6.78 21.93
C ILE A 269 2.38 7.49 21.07
N ALA A 270 2.16 8.74 20.73
CA ALA A 270 3.03 9.52 19.85
C ALA A 270 3.08 11.01 20.28
N ASN A 271 3.96 11.77 19.62
CA ASN A 271 3.99 13.22 19.75
C ASN A 271 2.65 13.82 19.26
N GLU A 272 2.24 14.97 19.79
CA GLU A 272 0.99 15.65 19.45
C GLU A 272 0.91 16.11 17.98
N LYS A 273 2.03 16.27 17.30
CA LYS A 273 2.07 16.57 15.86
C LYS A 273 1.68 15.36 14.99
N PHE A 274 1.66 14.16 15.57
CA PHE A 274 1.42 12.93 14.83
C PHE A 274 -0.08 12.59 14.81
N THR A 275 -0.68 12.77 13.63
CA THR A 275 -2.08 12.40 13.36
C THR A 275 -2.12 11.47 12.16
N VAL A 276 -2.83 10.36 12.29
CA VAL A 276 -2.98 9.33 11.24
C VAL A 276 -4.46 9.09 10.97
N ILE A 277 -4.80 9.11 9.71
CA ILE A 277 -6.16 8.87 9.20
C ILE A 277 -6.10 7.68 8.25
N ASP A 278 -7.08 6.81 8.28
CA ASP A 278 -7.33 5.82 7.22
C ASP A 278 -8.64 6.18 6.52
N ASP A 279 -8.56 6.60 5.26
CA ASP A 279 -9.68 7.17 4.53
C ASP A 279 -10.07 6.32 3.32
N GLY A 280 -11.05 5.44 3.51
CA GLY A 280 -11.58 4.57 2.45
C GLY A 280 -12.44 5.30 1.42
N ILE A 281 -12.79 6.58 1.65
CA ILE A 281 -13.65 7.41 0.79
C ILE A 281 -12.94 8.66 0.27
N LEU A 282 -11.62 8.74 0.44
CA LEU A 282 -10.80 9.85 -0.02
C LEU A 282 -11.00 10.08 -1.52
N GLU A 283 -11.30 11.32 -1.90
CA GLU A 283 -11.40 11.70 -3.30
C GLU A 283 -10.06 11.43 -4.03
N GLY A 284 -10.12 10.68 -5.14
CA GLY A 284 -8.93 10.28 -5.89
C GLY A 284 -7.96 9.34 -5.16
N GLY A 285 -8.33 8.84 -3.98
CA GLY A 285 -7.48 7.94 -3.20
C GLY A 285 -7.22 6.61 -3.91
N LEU A 286 -5.97 6.14 -3.87
CA LEU A 286 -5.54 4.94 -4.59
C LEU A 286 -6.30 3.68 -4.22
N ARG A 287 -6.80 3.59 -2.97
CA ARG A 287 -7.55 2.46 -2.44
C ARG A 287 -9.01 2.82 -2.09
N THR A 288 -9.50 3.91 -2.64
CA THR A 288 -10.90 4.33 -2.48
C THR A 288 -11.82 3.50 -3.35
N PHE A 289 -12.84 2.93 -2.72
CA PHE A 289 -14.02 2.30 -3.32
C PHE A 289 -15.20 2.50 -2.36
N LYS A 290 -16.44 2.35 -2.84
CA LYS A 290 -17.67 2.51 -2.04
C LYS A 290 -17.75 1.56 -0.86
N PHE A 291 -17.13 0.39 -0.98
CA PHE A 291 -17.14 -0.69 0.03
C PHE A 291 -15.76 -1.37 0.10
N ASP A 292 -15.56 -2.14 1.14
CA ASP A 292 -14.38 -2.99 1.32
C ASP A 292 -14.55 -4.37 0.65
N ALA A 293 -13.56 -5.23 0.74
CA ALA A 293 -13.57 -6.53 0.08
C ALA A 293 -14.53 -7.57 0.69
N GLU A 294 -15.32 -7.20 1.70
CA GLU A 294 -16.44 -7.96 2.26
C GLU A 294 -17.80 -7.29 2.01
N GLY A 295 -17.82 -6.14 1.32
CA GLY A 295 -19.02 -5.35 1.10
C GLY A 295 -19.42 -4.46 2.28
N SER A 296 -18.57 -4.29 3.28
CA SER A 296 -18.79 -3.29 4.34
C SER A 296 -18.56 -1.89 3.78
N PRO A 297 -19.32 -0.85 4.19
CA PRO A 297 -19.15 0.50 3.69
C PRO A 297 -17.75 1.02 3.96
N SER A 298 -17.14 1.65 2.98
CA SER A 298 -15.92 2.42 3.19
C SER A 298 -16.20 3.64 4.04
N SER A 299 -15.26 3.99 4.91
CA SER A 299 -15.37 5.13 5.82
C SER A 299 -14.04 5.83 6.01
N ARG A 300 -14.11 7.04 6.55
CA ARG A 300 -12.93 7.78 7.03
C ARG A 300 -12.79 7.54 8.52
N ASN A 301 -11.68 6.95 8.92
CA ASN A 301 -11.37 6.58 10.29
C ASN A 301 -10.19 7.40 10.81
N ILE A 302 -10.37 8.12 11.90
CA ILE A 302 -9.26 8.73 12.62
C ILE A 302 -8.62 7.63 13.47
N ILE A 303 -7.37 7.31 13.18
CA ILE A 303 -6.65 6.23 13.84
C ILE A 303 -5.82 6.75 15.00
N ILE A 304 -5.05 7.81 14.76
CA ILE A 304 -4.28 8.52 15.79
C ILE A 304 -4.62 10.00 15.64
N GLU A 305 -5.01 10.65 16.72
CA GLU A 305 -5.31 12.07 16.75
C GLU A 305 -4.44 12.77 17.77
N ASN A 306 -3.58 13.68 17.30
CA ASN A 306 -2.64 14.42 18.14
C ASN A 306 -1.87 13.49 19.11
N GLY A 307 -1.36 12.39 18.58
CA GLY A 307 -0.61 11.38 19.32
C GLY A 307 -1.45 10.39 20.14
N ILE A 308 -2.75 10.53 20.20
CA ILE A 308 -3.66 9.65 20.96
C ILE A 308 -4.25 8.60 20.03
N LEU A 309 -4.09 7.31 20.36
CA LEU A 309 -4.67 6.21 19.62
C LEU A 309 -6.20 6.18 19.81
N LYS A 310 -6.95 6.20 18.71
CA LYS A 310 -8.43 6.24 18.71
C LYS A 310 -9.06 4.94 18.25
N ASN A 311 -8.46 4.25 17.28
CA ASN A 311 -9.08 3.07 16.68
C ASN A 311 -8.04 2.07 16.14
N TYR A 312 -8.50 0.84 15.86
CA TYR A 312 -7.80 -0.18 15.09
C TYR A 312 -8.49 -0.41 13.75
N PHE A 313 -7.85 -1.15 12.86
CA PHE A 313 -8.46 -1.61 11.60
C PHE A 313 -9.23 -2.91 11.82
N TYR A 314 -10.53 -2.89 11.52
CA TYR A 314 -11.40 -4.03 11.66
C TYR A 314 -12.00 -4.46 10.31
N ASP A 315 -11.99 -5.76 10.05
CA ASP A 315 -12.91 -6.41 9.12
C ASP A 315 -14.19 -6.83 9.85
N SER A 316 -15.12 -7.51 9.16
CA SER A 316 -16.37 -7.96 9.77
C SER A 316 -16.14 -9.01 10.86
N TYR A 317 -15.20 -9.93 10.66
CA TYR A 317 -14.88 -10.99 11.60
C TYR A 317 -14.36 -10.46 12.93
N THR A 318 -13.32 -9.66 12.90
CA THR A 318 -12.68 -9.10 14.10
C THR A 318 -13.57 -8.08 14.82
N ALA A 319 -14.36 -7.30 14.07
CA ALA A 319 -15.35 -6.39 14.63
C ALA A 319 -16.45 -7.14 15.38
N ASN A 320 -16.99 -8.20 14.80
CA ASN A 320 -18.03 -9.03 15.41
C ASN A 320 -17.56 -9.69 16.72
N LYS A 321 -16.29 -10.06 16.84
CA LYS A 321 -15.70 -10.61 18.08
C LYS A 321 -15.78 -9.63 19.24
N GLU A 322 -15.69 -8.34 18.97
CA GLU A 322 -15.74 -7.27 19.97
C GLU A 322 -17.11 -6.57 20.05
N GLY A 323 -18.12 -7.02 19.28
CA GLY A 323 -19.42 -6.37 19.21
C GLY A 323 -19.39 -4.98 18.60
N LYS A 324 -18.43 -4.74 17.69
CA LYS A 324 -18.22 -3.49 16.95
C LYS A 324 -18.71 -3.62 15.50
N LEU A 325 -18.67 -2.49 14.79
CA LEU A 325 -18.84 -2.47 13.33
C LEU A 325 -17.47 -2.54 12.64
N SER A 326 -17.43 -3.14 11.43
CA SER A 326 -16.25 -3.07 10.57
C SER A 326 -15.89 -1.63 10.28
N THR A 327 -14.60 -1.34 10.21
CA THR A 327 -14.07 -0.02 9.80
C THR A 327 -13.91 0.11 8.29
N GLY A 328 -14.36 -0.90 7.52
CA GLY A 328 -14.22 -0.91 6.07
C GLY A 328 -12.78 -1.25 5.62
N ASN A 329 -12.08 -2.05 6.41
CA ASN A 329 -10.67 -2.37 6.21
C ASN A 329 -10.40 -3.78 5.65
N ALA A 330 -11.41 -4.50 5.21
CA ALA A 330 -11.20 -5.75 4.51
C ALA A 330 -10.62 -5.49 3.10
N VAL A 331 -9.54 -6.19 2.76
CA VAL A 331 -8.91 -6.17 1.43
C VAL A 331 -8.65 -7.60 0.97
N ARG A 332 -8.38 -7.82 -0.34
CA ARG A 332 -8.02 -9.12 -0.91
C ARG A 332 -6.75 -9.01 -1.72
N GLY A 333 -5.82 -9.93 -1.55
CA GLY A 333 -4.52 -9.88 -2.22
C GLY A 333 -3.59 -8.81 -1.64
N GLU A 334 -2.54 -8.49 -2.37
CA GLU A 334 -1.52 -7.50 -2.01
C GLU A 334 -1.60 -6.27 -2.91
N GLY A 335 -1.07 -5.15 -2.43
CA GLY A 335 -1.08 -3.88 -3.16
C GLY A 335 -2.44 -3.19 -3.15
N GLY A 336 -2.74 -2.40 -4.18
CA GLY A 336 -3.98 -1.62 -4.29
C GLY A 336 -5.06 -2.29 -5.13
N ILE A 337 -4.75 -3.39 -5.79
CA ILE A 337 -5.65 -4.13 -6.69
C ILE A 337 -6.11 -5.40 -5.98
N TRP A 338 -7.42 -5.54 -5.80
CA TRP A 338 -7.98 -6.68 -5.09
C TRP A 338 -8.12 -7.91 -5.99
N SER A 339 -7.85 -9.07 -5.40
CA SER A 339 -7.81 -10.35 -6.09
C SER A 339 -9.00 -11.23 -5.71
N PHE A 340 -9.67 -11.80 -6.70
CA PHE A 340 -10.69 -12.83 -6.48
C PHE A 340 -10.11 -14.15 -5.98
N ARG A 341 -8.77 -14.32 -5.99
CA ARG A 341 -8.07 -15.56 -5.60
C ARG A 341 -7.87 -15.69 -4.09
N ASP A 342 -8.11 -14.61 -3.34
CA ASP A 342 -7.76 -14.53 -1.93
C ASP A 342 -8.99 -14.35 -1.04
N LEU A 343 -8.90 -14.86 0.19
CA LEU A 343 -9.81 -14.52 1.26
C LEU A 343 -9.59 -13.08 1.73
N PRO A 344 -10.63 -12.42 2.30
CA PRO A 344 -10.45 -11.12 2.93
C PRO A 344 -9.43 -11.15 4.07
N ARG A 345 -8.65 -10.09 4.18
CA ARG A 345 -7.75 -9.81 5.29
C ARG A 345 -7.80 -8.32 5.65
N ILE A 346 -7.34 -7.98 6.84
CA ILE A 346 -7.32 -6.59 7.28
C ILE A 346 -6.08 -5.88 6.72
N ASP A 347 -6.28 -4.70 6.11
CA ASP A 347 -5.22 -3.74 5.76
C ASP A 347 -5.80 -2.31 5.79
N SER A 348 -4.90 -1.30 5.79
CA SER A 348 -5.32 0.08 5.61
C SER A 348 -5.91 0.30 4.21
N ARG A 349 -6.79 1.27 4.10
CA ARG A 349 -7.28 1.79 2.83
C ARG A 349 -6.30 2.87 2.33
N ASN A 350 -6.61 4.13 2.46
CA ASN A 350 -5.65 5.20 2.22
C ASN A 350 -5.12 5.69 3.57
N LEU A 351 -3.92 5.21 3.94
CA LEU A 351 -3.27 5.60 5.19
C LEU A 351 -2.60 6.96 5.01
N ILE A 352 -3.04 7.95 5.75
CA ILE A 352 -2.57 9.33 5.65
C ILE A 352 -1.88 9.72 6.96
N ILE A 353 -0.60 10.02 6.90
CA ILE A 353 0.07 10.78 7.96
C ILE A 353 -0.18 12.25 7.64
N LYS A 354 -0.84 12.97 8.56
CA LYS A 354 -1.18 14.37 8.35
C LYS A 354 0.08 15.21 8.19
N GLU A 355 0.11 16.00 7.15
CA GLU A 355 1.18 16.92 6.82
C GLU A 355 1.35 18.02 7.88
N GLY A 356 2.60 18.45 8.08
CA GLY A 356 2.95 19.60 8.90
C GLY A 356 2.97 20.90 8.10
N SER A 357 3.75 21.88 8.53
CA SER A 357 3.79 23.21 7.93
C SER A 357 5.13 23.57 7.28
N LYS A 358 6.22 22.92 7.69
CA LYS A 358 7.57 23.20 7.18
C LYS A 358 7.84 22.45 5.89
N SER A 359 8.64 23.05 5.00
CA SER A 359 9.14 22.31 3.83
C SER A 359 10.18 21.27 4.24
N TYR A 360 10.40 20.28 3.39
CA TYR A 360 11.42 19.28 3.62
C TYR A 360 12.83 19.90 3.63
N GLU A 361 13.04 20.95 2.82
CA GLU A 361 14.28 21.74 2.79
C GLU A 361 14.50 22.48 4.12
N ASP A 362 13.44 23.04 4.71
CA ASP A 362 13.52 23.68 6.03
C ASP A 362 13.95 22.65 7.10
N LEU A 363 13.38 21.42 7.05
CA LEU A 363 13.75 20.36 7.99
C LEU A 363 15.24 20.00 7.88
N ILE A 364 15.78 19.91 6.66
CA ILE A 364 17.21 19.63 6.44
C ILE A 364 18.08 20.78 6.95
N SER A 365 17.70 22.03 6.63
CA SER A 365 18.48 23.22 6.98
C SER A 365 18.68 23.42 8.49
N GLU A 366 17.76 22.90 9.31
CA GLU A 366 17.81 22.97 10.78
C GLU A 366 18.76 21.93 11.41
N ILE A 367 19.26 20.96 10.61
CA ILE A 367 20.10 19.87 11.13
C ILE A 367 21.58 20.20 10.96
N LYS A 368 22.29 20.37 12.09
CA LYS A 368 23.75 20.56 12.06
C LYS A 368 24.49 19.30 11.66
N ARG A 369 24.07 18.14 12.17
CA ARG A 369 24.57 16.81 11.79
C ARG A 369 23.49 15.78 12.00
N GLY A 370 23.17 15.02 10.97
CA GLY A 370 22.12 14.02 10.98
C GLY A 370 22.13 13.10 9.77
N ILE A 371 21.12 12.29 9.64
CA ILE A 371 20.97 11.37 8.51
C ILE A 371 19.69 11.71 7.74
N TYR A 372 19.78 11.79 6.44
CA TYR A 372 18.65 11.67 5.53
C TYR A 372 18.56 10.22 5.09
N LEU A 373 17.55 9.50 5.56
CA LEU A 373 17.28 8.11 5.21
C LEU A 373 16.28 8.07 4.06
N LYS A 374 16.76 7.75 2.85
CA LYS A 374 15.92 7.67 1.66
C LYS A 374 15.22 6.33 1.54
N THR A 375 15.96 5.22 1.67
CA THR A 375 15.35 3.89 1.61
C THR A 375 15.91 2.92 2.63
N THR A 376 15.02 2.11 3.15
CA THR A 376 15.25 0.83 3.83
C THR A 376 14.12 -0.10 3.43
N TYR A 377 14.38 -1.39 3.30
CA TYR A 377 13.36 -2.39 2.94
C TYR A 377 13.11 -3.40 4.05
N ASP A 378 13.68 -3.12 5.24
CA ASP A 378 13.47 -3.96 6.41
C ASP A 378 12.15 -3.63 7.10
N TYR A 379 11.61 -4.61 7.82
CA TYR A 379 10.32 -4.52 8.48
C TYR A 379 10.47 -4.48 10.01
N PRO A 380 9.63 -3.72 10.71
CA PRO A 380 9.63 -3.66 12.17
C PRO A 380 9.08 -4.95 12.79
N ASN A 381 9.55 -5.26 13.98
CA ASN A 381 8.95 -6.28 14.83
C ASN A 381 7.66 -5.72 15.45
N VAL A 382 6.51 -6.15 14.93
CA VAL A 382 5.20 -5.66 15.35
C VAL A 382 4.85 -6.01 16.81
N VAL A 383 5.48 -7.03 17.39
CA VAL A 383 5.21 -7.45 18.79
C VAL A 383 5.92 -6.53 19.77
N THR A 384 7.19 -6.22 19.51
CA THR A 384 8.03 -5.44 20.42
C THR A 384 8.05 -3.95 20.08
N GLY A 385 7.85 -3.59 18.81
CA GLY A 385 8.06 -2.26 18.28
C GLY A 385 9.52 -1.96 17.94
N GLU A 386 10.40 -2.96 17.96
CA GLU A 386 11.79 -2.79 17.56
C GLU A 386 11.94 -2.83 16.06
N PHE A 387 12.80 -1.98 15.53
CA PHE A 387 13.23 -1.96 14.17
C PHE A 387 14.76 -1.99 14.11
N SER A 388 15.29 -2.88 13.32
CA SER A 388 16.71 -2.91 12.97
C SER A 388 16.83 -3.22 11.49
N GLY A 389 17.46 -2.33 10.75
CA GLY A 389 17.53 -2.45 9.30
C GLY A 389 18.80 -1.85 8.71
N MET A 390 19.05 -2.19 7.46
CA MET A 390 20.11 -1.59 6.65
C MET A 390 19.65 -0.25 6.09
N ILE A 391 20.56 0.70 6.06
CA ILE A 391 20.41 1.93 5.28
C ILE A 391 20.78 1.57 3.84
N ASN A 392 19.75 1.27 3.02
CA ASN A 392 20.00 0.93 1.61
C ASN A 392 20.40 2.17 0.81
N GLU A 393 19.73 3.29 1.04
CA GLU A 393 20.09 4.59 0.51
C GLU A 393 19.92 5.63 1.60
N GLY A 394 21.02 6.24 2.01
CA GLY A 394 21.03 7.26 3.06
C GLY A 394 22.21 8.18 2.92
N PHE A 395 22.06 9.38 3.45
CA PHE A 395 23.02 10.45 3.29
C PHE A 395 23.30 11.14 4.63
N LEU A 396 24.56 11.55 4.82
CA LEU A 396 24.95 12.42 5.92
C LEU A 396 24.47 13.85 5.63
N ILE A 397 23.77 14.43 6.60
CA ILE A 397 23.49 15.86 6.64
C ILE A 397 24.55 16.53 7.50
N GLU A 398 25.20 17.56 6.98
CA GLU A 398 26.12 18.44 7.72
C GLU A 398 25.83 19.89 7.39
N ASP A 399 25.66 20.70 8.44
CA ASP A 399 25.38 22.13 8.38
C ASP A 399 24.20 22.49 7.45
N GLY A 400 23.11 21.70 7.55
CA GLY A 400 21.90 21.92 6.79
C GLY A 400 21.92 21.45 5.33
N GLU A 401 22.90 20.65 4.94
CA GLU A 401 23.06 20.16 3.56
C GLU A 401 23.23 18.65 3.50
N ILE A 402 22.62 17.99 2.52
CA ILE A 402 22.85 16.58 2.20
C ILE A 402 24.17 16.45 1.43
N LYS A 403 25.21 15.84 2.03
CA LYS A 403 26.57 15.83 1.46
C LYS A 403 27.03 14.49 0.91
N TYR A 404 27.12 13.46 1.75
CA TYR A 404 27.75 12.19 1.41
C TYR A 404 26.79 11.04 1.57
N SER A 405 26.83 10.08 0.67
CA SER A 405 26.13 8.81 0.84
C SER A 405 26.81 7.95 1.90
N LEU A 406 26.04 7.16 2.62
CA LEU A 406 26.55 6.26 3.65
C LEU A 406 26.97 4.92 3.04
N LEU A 407 28.11 4.41 3.48
CA LEU A 407 28.60 3.09 3.11
C LEU A 407 28.39 2.12 4.27
N GLN A 408 27.63 1.05 4.02
CA GLN A 408 27.44 -0.06 4.97
C GLN A 408 27.00 0.39 6.38
N ALA A 409 25.98 1.23 6.43
CA ALA A 409 25.40 1.69 7.69
C ALA A 409 24.08 0.98 7.99
N GLY A 410 23.80 0.80 9.26
CA GLY A 410 22.53 0.30 9.78
C GLY A 410 21.80 1.32 10.62
N ILE A 411 20.51 1.13 10.83
CA ILE A 411 19.67 1.95 11.70
C ILE A 411 18.87 1.09 12.66
N GLY A 412 18.86 1.46 13.94
CA GLY A 412 18.07 0.82 14.99
C GLY A 412 17.14 1.82 15.67
N LEU A 413 15.89 1.43 15.84
CA LEU A 413 14.83 2.23 16.43
C LEU A 413 13.98 1.37 17.40
N ASN A 414 13.39 2.01 18.40
CA ASN A 414 12.23 1.48 19.10
C ASN A 414 11.02 2.36 18.77
N LEU A 415 10.03 1.82 18.07
CA LEU A 415 8.91 2.59 17.55
C LEU A 415 8.05 3.24 18.61
N LYS A 416 7.95 2.64 19.83
CA LYS A 416 7.24 3.25 20.96
C LYS A 416 7.90 4.56 21.38
N GLU A 417 9.24 4.58 21.38
CA GLU A 417 10.00 5.79 21.67
C GLU A 417 10.04 6.72 20.46
N THR A 418 10.22 6.18 19.25
CA THR A 418 10.32 6.94 17.99
C THR A 418 9.09 7.79 17.76
N PHE A 419 7.88 7.24 17.96
CA PHE A 419 6.64 8.00 17.82
C PHE A 419 6.52 9.17 18.78
N GLN A 420 7.04 9.02 20.02
CA GLN A 420 7.12 10.11 21.00
C GLN A 420 8.17 11.18 20.61
N LYS A 421 9.20 10.78 19.87
CA LYS A 421 10.34 11.61 19.48
C LYS A 421 10.25 12.19 18.07
N ILE A 422 9.07 12.18 17.45
CA ILE A 422 8.80 12.92 16.21
C ILE A 422 8.91 14.41 16.56
N ILE A 423 9.87 15.11 15.92
CA ILE A 423 10.08 16.55 16.12
C ILE A 423 9.22 17.34 15.17
N GLU A 424 9.22 16.95 13.87
CA GLU A 424 8.53 17.68 12.83
C GLU A 424 8.10 16.75 11.70
N ILE A 425 7.08 17.19 10.96
CA ILE A 425 6.52 16.52 9.78
C ILE A 425 6.47 17.57 8.67
N SER A 426 6.89 17.20 7.45
CA SER A 426 6.89 18.14 6.33
C SER A 426 5.49 18.42 5.79
N LYS A 427 5.36 19.50 5.02
CA LYS A 427 4.15 19.82 4.26
C LYS A 427 4.05 19.03 2.95
N GLU A 428 5.16 18.54 2.42
CA GLU A 428 5.19 17.68 1.25
C GLU A 428 4.96 16.22 1.66
N ALA A 429 4.10 15.53 0.92
CA ALA A 429 3.89 14.09 1.05
C ALA A 429 3.91 13.43 -0.33
N LYS A 430 4.30 12.15 -0.36
CA LYS A 430 4.22 11.30 -1.55
C LYS A 430 3.29 10.12 -1.28
N TRP A 431 2.55 9.72 -2.31
CA TRP A 431 1.78 8.49 -2.30
C TRP A 431 2.68 7.29 -2.61
N PHE A 432 2.62 6.27 -1.75
CA PHE A 432 3.29 5.00 -1.96
C PHE A 432 2.48 3.86 -1.36
N ALA A 433 2.18 2.83 -2.16
CA ALA A 433 1.48 1.62 -1.74
C ALA A 433 0.16 1.89 -0.96
N GLY A 434 -0.59 2.92 -1.38
CA GLY A 434 -1.83 3.34 -0.75
C GLY A 434 -1.66 4.13 0.55
N ALA A 435 -0.48 4.69 0.80
CA ALA A 435 -0.24 5.58 1.92
C ALA A 435 0.29 6.95 1.44
N SER A 436 -0.21 8.04 2.03
CA SER A 436 0.32 9.40 1.87
C SER A 436 1.30 9.68 2.99
N LEU A 437 2.56 9.83 2.65
CA LEU A 437 3.68 9.85 3.58
C LEU A 437 4.49 11.13 3.40
N PRO A 438 4.55 11.98 4.44
CA PRO A 438 5.45 13.12 4.49
C PRO A 438 6.88 12.69 4.85
N TYR A 439 7.81 13.62 4.76
CA TYR A 439 9.11 13.51 5.42
C TYR A 439 8.91 13.67 6.93
N VAL A 440 9.55 12.80 7.72
CA VAL A 440 9.41 12.80 9.18
C VAL A 440 10.78 12.98 9.84
N LEU A 441 10.94 14.06 10.61
CA LEU A 441 12.12 14.30 11.42
C LEU A 441 11.92 13.66 12.79
N ILE A 442 12.76 12.69 13.13
CA ILE A 442 12.86 12.07 14.44
C ILE A 442 14.11 12.58 15.19
N GLU A 443 13.98 12.74 16.52
CA GLU A 443 15.01 13.33 17.35
C GLU A 443 16.34 12.56 17.27
N GLN A 444 16.26 11.23 17.33
CA GLN A 444 17.45 10.37 17.24
C GLN A 444 17.12 8.92 16.88
N ALA A 445 18.05 8.30 16.16
CA ALA A 445 18.14 6.86 15.93
C ALA A 445 19.54 6.36 16.27
N ASN A 446 19.66 5.07 16.56
CA ASN A 446 20.96 4.41 16.68
C ASN A 446 21.46 4.11 15.25
N ILE A 447 22.53 4.75 14.86
CA ILE A 447 23.20 4.49 13.59
C ILE A 447 24.38 3.56 13.87
N ALA A 448 24.36 2.40 13.25
CA ALA A 448 25.48 1.46 13.26
C ALA A 448 26.37 1.71 12.06
N GLY A 449 27.63 1.96 12.30
CA GLY A 449 28.69 2.16 11.31
C GLY A 449 29.96 1.48 11.78
N GLU A 450 31.03 1.64 11.00
CA GLU A 450 32.38 1.14 11.36
C GLU A 450 33.17 2.11 12.24
#